data_e7ece2cecd36417afccb20e595bcc658
#
_entry.id   e7ece2cecd36417afccb20e595bcc658
#
_cell.length_a   1.000
_cell.length_b   1.000
_cell.length_c   1.000
_cell.angle_alpha   90.00
_cell.angle_beta   90.00
_cell.angle_gamma   90.00
#
_symmetry.space_group_name_H-M   'P 1'
#
loop_
_entity.id
_entity.type
_entity.pdbx_description
1 polymer ?
#
loop_
_entity_poly.entity_id
_entity_poly.type
_entity_poly.pdbx_seq_one_letter_code
_entity_poly.pdbx_strand_id
1 'polypeptide(L)'
;MKIGIDSFGCDHARSGLGTYLLSFISNYQKEDGVTLELFGSPLDKFTYTSGKDIKFIPVNVSDSLNAERRWHYFSAHAFVKKHGYDAVIYPAPERVLPVSFKTRSVVVVNSVIDTKLEDNFAYFTRKKIRKSFDAVDRIIAASQFIADDLISHGIDKNKITVIYNGIDHKLFYPPIDTSDDFADIKPFAIRKPYFTYGSKLSGPEKKHIELIKAFSLFKEKTKLPHRLVISGSDGEYSDEVHKAAFESPYASEIFLTGFFPHESFAKLYSDSDGCIFPSTVEGVGLPILEAMATGVPVACSSSCALPEIAGDSAIFFDSDNIEEIANCMERIVVDEGLKNTLIANGLERAKSFNWENTVRQTIDIVKKLVNG
;
A
#
# COMPACT_ATOMS: atom_id res chain seq x y z
N MET A 1 -14.77 -25.39 -8.88
CA MET A 1 -15.16 -23.99 -8.67
C MET A 1 -14.28 -23.11 -9.56
N LYS A 2 -14.89 -22.18 -10.29
CA LYS A 2 -14.19 -21.28 -11.21
C LYS A 2 -14.30 -19.83 -10.70
N ILE A 3 -13.16 -19.23 -10.38
CA ILE A 3 -13.05 -17.88 -9.83
C ILE A 3 -12.47 -16.95 -10.90
N GLY A 4 -13.17 -15.85 -11.20
CA GLY A 4 -12.64 -14.76 -11.99
C GLY A 4 -11.97 -13.71 -11.10
N ILE A 5 -10.86 -13.12 -11.56
CA ILE A 5 -10.27 -11.93 -10.95
C ILE A 5 -10.25 -10.81 -11.99
N ASP A 6 -10.74 -9.65 -11.60
CA ASP A 6 -10.79 -8.46 -12.42
C ASP A 6 -9.47 -7.67 -12.29
N SER A 7 -8.73 -7.46 -13.39
CA SER A 7 -7.54 -6.63 -13.40
C SER A 7 -7.78 -5.16 -13.77
N PHE A 8 -8.99 -4.82 -14.20
CA PHE A 8 -9.33 -3.43 -14.47
C PHE A 8 -9.19 -2.55 -13.23
N GLY A 9 -8.79 -1.32 -13.42
CA GLY A 9 -8.51 -0.39 -12.32
C GLY A 9 -7.20 -0.64 -11.57
N CYS A 10 -6.49 -1.74 -11.84
CA CYS A 10 -5.22 -2.09 -11.19
C CYS A 10 -3.98 -1.43 -11.82
N ASP A 11 -4.17 -0.55 -12.81
CA ASP A 11 -3.14 0.34 -13.36
C ASP A 11 -1.85 -0.38 -13.82
N HIS A 12 -2.01 -1.56 -14.39
CA HIS A 12 -0.91 -2.39 -14.94
C HIS A 12 0.25 -2.61 -13.94
N ALA A 13 -0.08 -2.81 -12.66
CA ALA A 13 0.87 -2.92 -11.53
C ALA A 13 1.68 -1.65 -11.19
N ARG A 14 1.26 -0.47 -11.67
CA ARG A 14 1.95 0.81 -11.39
C ARG A 14 1.44 1.53 -10.13
N SER A 15 0.43 1.01 -9.48
CA SER A 15 -0.19 1.56 -8.26
C SER A 15 -0.25 0.53 -7.15
N GLY A 16 -0.57 0.95 -5.92
CA GLY A 16 -0.77 0.03 -4.80
C GLY A 16 -1.81 -1.06 -5.07
N LEU A 17 -2.88 -0.75 -5.83
CA LEU A 17 -3.89 -1.73 -6.25
C LEU A 17 -3.30 -2.76 -7.21
N GLY A 18 -2.48 -2.32 -8.16
CA GLY A 18 -1.82 -3.22 -9.08
C GLY A 18 -0.76 -4.07 -8.42
N THR A 19 -0.01 -3.52 -7.47
CA THR A 19 0.96 -4.26 -6.65
C THR A 19 0.24 -5.31 -5.79
N TYR A 20 -0.93 -4.99 -5.21
CA TYR A 20 -1.76 -5.97 -4.52
C TYR A 20 -2.11 -7.15 -5.42
N LEU A 21 -2.65 -6.88 -6.62
CA LEU A 21 -3.04 -7.94 -7.56
C LEU A 21 -1.83 -8.78 -7.99
N LEU A 22 -0.69 -8.13 -8.30
CA LEU A 22 0.54 -8.82 -8.68
C LEU A 22 1.03 -9.75 -7.56
N SER A 23 1.04 -9.26 -6.33
CA SER A 23 1.44 -10.03 -5.15
C SER A 23 0.47 -11.17 -4.86
N PHE A 24 -0.83 -10.92 -4.98
CA PHE A 24 -1.86 -11.95 -4.85
C PHE A 24 -1.64 -13.09 -5.85
N ILE A 25 -1.50 -12.76 -7.13
CA ILE A 25 -1.27 -13.76 -8.19
C ILE A 25 0.08 -14.46 -8.01
N SER A 26 1.11 -13.74 -7.58
CA SER A 26 2.46 -14.31 -7.38
C SER A 26 2.51 -15.34 -6.25
N ASN A 27 1.67 -15.20 -5.25
CA ASN A 27 1.62 -16.08 -4.09
C ASN A 27 0.41 -17.06 -4.12
N TYR A 28 -0.38 -17.03 -5.19
CA TYR A 28 -1.45 -18.01 -5.35
C TYR A 28 -0.87 -19.41 -5.58
N GLN A 29 -1.26 -20.36 -4.76
CA GLN A 29 -0.97 -21.78 -4.91
C GLN A 29 -2.18 -22.48 -5.47
N LYS A 30 -1.98 -23.26 -6.53
CA LYS A 30 -3.07 -23.99 -7.18
C LYS A 30 -3.67 -25.01 -6.23
N GLU A 31 -4.98 -24.99 -6.11
CA GLU A 31 -5.74 -25.92 -5.26
C GLU A 31 -6.61 -26.82 -6.13
N ASP A 32 -6.75 -28.08 -5.71
CA ASP A 32 -7.62 -29.03 -6.39
C ASP A 32 -9.09 -28.56 -6.36
N GLY A 33 -9.73 -28.64 -7.53
CA GLY A 33 -11.11 -28.20 -7.69
C GLY A 33 -11.31 -26.69 -7.77
N VAL A 34 -10.24 -25.86 -7.73
CA VAL A 34 -10.30 -24.41 -7.91
C VAL A 34 -9.56 -24.02 -9.19
N THR A 35 -10.27 -23.36 -10.10
CA THR A 35 -9.69 -22.77 -11.31
C THR A 35 -9.74 -21.26 -11.19
N LEU A 36 -8.59 -20.61 -11.20
CA LEU A 36 -8.45 -19.16 -11.18
C LEU A 36 -8.21 -18.65 -12.61
N GLU A 37 -9.01 -17.70 -13.07
CA GLU A 37 -8.83 -16.99 -14.33
C GLU A 37 -8.76 -15.48 -14.08
N LEU A 38 -7.80 -14.82 -14.71
CA LEU A 38 -7.69 -13.36 -14.69
C LEU A 38 -8.32 -12.79 -15.97
N PHE A 39 -9.04 -11.67 -15.87
CA PHE A 39 -9.57 -10.95 -17.01
C PHE A 39 -9.34 -9.46 -16.89
N GLY A 40 -9.15 -8.77 -18.03
CA GLY A 40 -8.91 -7.33 -18.06
C GLY A 40 -8.31 -6.83 -19.36
N SER A 41 -7.62 -5.70 -19.34
CA SER A 41 -6.95 -5.14 -20.51
C SER A 41 -5.94 -6.13 -21.09
N PRO A 42 -5.84 -6.26 -22.44
CA PRO A 42 -4.81 -7.10 -23.05
C PRO A 42 -3.38 -6.79 -22.59
N LEU A 43 -3.11 -5.56 -22.17
CA LEU A 43 -1.82 -5.12 -21.62
C LEU A 43 -1.47 -5.82 -20.31
N ASP A 44 -2.46 -6.22 -19.53
CA ASP A 44 -2.29 -6.87 -18.22
C ASP A 44 -1.80 -8.31 -18.31
N LYS A 45 -1.94 -8.95 -19.45
CA LYS A 45 -1.63 -10.37 -19.62
C LYS A 45 -0.22 -10.71 -19.15
N PHE A 46 0.78 -10.01 -19.67
CA PHE A 46 2.16 -10.30 -19.30
C PHE A 46 2.53 -9.79 -17.91
N THR A 47 1.94 -8.67 -17.50
CA THR A 47 2.19 -8.07 -16.19
C THR A 47 1.83 -9.02 -15.06
N TYR A 48 0.64 -9.63 -15.10
CA TYR A 48 0.13 -10.41 -13.97
C TYR A 48 0.31 -11.94 -14.15
N THR A 49 0.44 -12.47 -15.37
CA THR A 49 0.46 -13.92 -15.58
C THR A 49 1.77 -14.48 -16.11
N SER A 50 2.81 -13.63 -16.26
CA SER A 50 4.13 -14.11 -16.70
C SER A 50 4.69 -15.13 -15.71
N GLY A 51 5.08 -16.32 -16.20
CA GLY A 51 5.62 -17.41 -15.38
C GLY A 51 4.61 -18.09 -14.45
N LYS A 52 3.29 -17.84 -14.62
CA LYS A 52 2.22 -18.44 -13.81
C LYS A 52 1.27 -19.29 -14.66
N ASP A 53 0.82 -20.42 -14.12
CA ASP A 53 -0.22 -21.27 -14.71
C ASP A 53 -1.62 -20.72 -14.41
N ILE A 54 -1.86 -19.47 -14.82
CA ILE A 54 -3.15 -18.78 -14.67
C ILE A 54 -3.60 -18.30 -16.04
N LYS A 55 -4.81 -18.69 -16.42
CA LYS A 55 -5.40 -18.28 -17.69
C LYS A 55 -5.82 -16.84 -17.66
N PHE A 56 -5.43 -16.07 -18.68
CA PHE A 56 -5.83 -14.69 -18.89
C PHE A 56 -6.87 -14.58 -20.01
N ILE A 57 -7.96 -13.84 -19.75
CA ILE A 57 -9.00 -13.57 -20.74
C ILE A 57 -8.94 -12.08 -21.10
N PRO A 58 -8.43 -11.71 -22.28
CA PRO A 58 -8.35 -10.32 -22.69
C PRO A 58 -9.75 -9.75 -22.97
N VAL A 59 -9.98 -8.54 -22.52
CA VAL A 59 -11.19 -7.77 -22.78
C VAL A 59 -10.80 -6.48 -23.49
N ASN A 60 -11.23 -6.32 -24.74
CA ASN A 60 -10.90 -5.17 -25.56
C ASN A 60 -11.75 -3.95 -25.14
N VAL A 61 -11.22 -3.17 -24.21
CA VAL A 61 -11.73 -1.89 -23.75
C VAL A 61 -10.64 -0.86 -23.91
N SER A 62 -10.98 0.37 -24.28
CA SER A 62 -10.02 1.47 -24.36
C SER A 62 -9.33 1.66 -23.00
N ASP A 63 -8.02 1.92 -23.02
CA ASP A 63 -7.20 2.13 -21.83
C ASP A 63 -7.49 3.51 -21.20
N SER A 64 -8.68 3.63 -20.64
CA SER A 64 -9.11 4.79 -19.87
C SER A 64 -10.11 4.39 -18.78
N LEU A 65 -9.97 4.98 -17.61
CA LEU A 65 -10.83 4.71 -16.45
C LEU A 65 -12.34 4.87 -16.78
N ASN A 66 -12.69 5.83 -17.63
CA ASN A 66 -14.08 6.04 -18.04
C ASN A 66 -14.62 4.92 -18.94
N ALA A 67 -13.76 4.36 -19.81
CA ALA A 67 -14.15 3.24 -20.66
C ALA A 67 -14.29 1.95 -19.83
N GLU A 68 -13.36 1.71 -18.90
CA GLU A 68 -13.42 0.60 -17.94
C GLU A 68 -14.70 0.67 -17.09
N ARG A 69 -15.02 1.83 -16.49
CA ARG A 69 -16.26 2.05 -15.74
C ARG A 69 -17.50 1.79 -16.58
N ARG A 70 -17.53 2.26 -17.83
CA ARG A 70 -18.67 2.02 -18.75
C ARG A 70 -18.82 0.52 -19.02
N TRP A 71 -17.74 -0.19 -19.25
CA TRP A 71 -17.78 -1.63 -19.46
C TRP A 71 -18.34 -2.37 -18.23
N HIS A 72 -17.92 -1.99 -17.02
CA HIS A 72 -18.44 -2.57 -15.77
C HIS A 72 -19.91 -2.30 -15.57
N TYR A 73 -20.40 -1.12 -15.96
CA TYR A 73 -21.82 -0.78 -15.80
C TYR A 73 -22.73 -1.53 -16.77
N PHE A 74 -22.28 -1.85 -17.97
CA PHE A 74 -23.15 -2.36 -19.03
C PHE A 74 -22.81 -3.76 -19.52
N SER A 75 -21.55 -4.18 -19.46
CA SER A 75 -21.06 -5.40 -20.14
C SER A 75 -20.52 -6.47 -19.19
N ALA A 76 -19.97 -6.11 -18.04
CA ALA A 76 -19.28 -7.02 -17.14
C ALA A 76 -20.14 -8.22 -16.74
N HIS A 77 -21.42 -8.01 -16.43
CA HIS A 77 -22.30 -9.09 -16.00
C HIS A 77 -22.56 -10.13 -17.10
N ALA A 78 -22.70 -9.70 -18.35
CA ALA A 78 -22.88 -10.62 -19.50
C ALA A 78 -21.57 -11.40 -19.76
N PHE A 79 -20.43 -10.72 -19.63
CA PHE A 79 -19.11 -11.34 -19.72
C PHE A 79 -18.91 -12.43 -18.65
N VAL A 80 -19.15 -12.10 -17.39
CA VAL A 80 -19.02 -13.00 -16.23
C VAL A 80 -19.90 -14.24 -16.42
N LYS A 81 -21.17 -14.05 -16.83
CA LYS A 81 -22.10 -15.13 -17.10
C LYS A 81 -21.63 -16.02 -18.27
N LYS A 82 -21.15 -15.41 -19.36
CA LYS A 82 -20.64 -16.14 -20.54
C LYS A 82 -19.47 -17.04 -20.19
N HIS A 83 -18.57 -16.60 -19.30
CA HIS A 83 -17.40 -17.34 -18.88
C HIS A 83 -17.68 -18.36 -17.76
N GLY A 84 -18.88 -18.37 -17.18
CA GLY A 84 -19.31 -19.35 -16.19
C GLY A 84 -18.50 -19.29 -14.88
N TYR A 85 -18.21 -18.07 -14.39
CA TYR A 85 -17.58 -17.92 -13.09
C TYR A 85 -18.59 -18.18 -11.97
N ASP A 86 -18.17 -18.95 -10.97
CA ASP A 86 -18.93 -19.18 -9.74
C ASP A 86 -18.83 -17.97 -8.80
N ALA A 87 -17.68 -17.29 -8.82
CA ALA A 87 -17.45 -16.03 -8.10
C ALA A 87 -16.46 -15.14 -8.84
N VAL A 88 -16.49 -13.83 -8.55
CA VAL A 88 -15.51 -12.85 -9.06
C VAL A 88 -14.94 -12.02 -7.91
N ILE A 89 -13.61 -11.84 -7.92
CA ILE A 89 -12.87 -10.95 -7.03
C ILE A 89 -12.58 -9.65 -7.78
N TYR A 90 -12.87 -8.50 -7.13
CA TYR A 90 -12.65 -7.16 -7.64
C TYR A 90 -11.64 -6.42 -6.74
N PRO A 91 -10.35 -6.34 -7.15
CA PRO A 91 -9.28 -5.76 -6.31
C PRO A 91 -9.24 -4.23 -6.28
N ALA A 92 -9.94 -3.56 -7.20
CA ALA A 92 -9.91 -2.09 -7.34
C ALA A 92 -11.32 -1.46 -7.31
N PRO A 93 -12.14 -1.74 -6.28
CA PRO A 93 -13.55 -1.34 -6.25
C PRO A 93 -13.75 0.19 -6.21
N GLU A 94 -12.80 0.92 -5.68
CA GLU A 94 -12.82 2.38 -5.64
C GLU A 94 -12.59 3.03 -7.02
N ARG A 95 -12.07 2.31 -7.98
CA ARG A 95 -11.84 2.79 -9.35
C ARG A 95 -12.89 2.28 -10.32
N VAL A 96 -13.13 0.99 -10.30
CA VAL A 96 -14.05 0.30 -11.21
C VAL A 96 -14.81 -0.79 -10.46
N LEU A 97 -16.14 -0.80 -10.58
CA LEU A 97 -16.99 -1.82 -9.96
C LEU A 97 -18.32 -1.91 -10.69
N PRO A 98 -18.91 -3.10 -10.94
CA PRO A 98 -20.27 -3.24 -11.42
C PRO A 98 -21.29 -2.64 -10.43
N VAL A 99 -22.38 -2.08 -10.94
CA VAL A 99 -23.47 -1.53 -10.10
C VAL A 99 -24.40 -2.63 -9.56
N SER A 100 -24.36 -3.81 -10.18
CA SER A 100 -25.10 -5.00 -9.75
C SER A 100 -24.34 -6.26 -10.14
N PHE A 101 -24.49 -7.30 -9.35
CA PHE A 101 -23.82 -8.57 -9.55
C PHE A 101 -24.83 -9.67 -9.87
N LYS A 102 -24.48 -10.56 -10.79
CA LYS A 102 -25.26 -11.76 -11.16
C LYS A 102 -24.55 -13.06 -10.79
N THR A 103 -23.33 -12.92 -10.27
CA THR A 103 -22.47 -13.99 -9.80
C THR A 103 -21.97 -13.57 -8.41
N ARG A 104 -21.63 -14.50 -7.56
CA ARG A 104 -21.04 -14.21 -6.24
C ARG A 104 -19.88 -13.24 -6.40
N SER A 105 -19.83 -12.24 -5.55
CA SER A 105 -18.91 -11.11 -5.68
C SER A 105 -18.17 -10.82 -4.39
N VAL A 106 -16.86 -10.68 -4.51
CA VAL A 106 -15.95 -10.28 -3.43
C VAL A 106 -15.18 -9.06 -3.88
N VAL A 107 -15.19 -7.98 -3.11
CA VAL A 107 -14.34 -6.81 -3.34
C VAL A 107 -13.21 -6.78 -2.31
N VAL A 108 -12.05 -6.25 -2.71
CA VAL A 108 -10.94 -6.02 -1.79
C VAL A 108 -10.64 -4.53 -1.73
N VAL A 109 -10.73 -3.95 -0.54
CA VAL A 109 -10.55 -2.53 -0.30
C VAL A 109 -9.19 -2.30 0.36
N ASN A 110 -8.31 -1.60 -0.36
CA ASN A 110 -6.93 -1.31 0.06
C ASN A 110 -6.69 0.18 0.34
N SER A 111 -7.70 1.02 0.27
CA SER A 111 -7.57 2.46 0.50
C SER A 111 -8.73 3.00 1.31
N VAL A 112 -8.46 4.09 2.01
CA VAL A 112 -9.47 4.84 2.77
C VAL A 112 -10.51 5.39 1.79
N ILE A 113 -11.78 5.08 2.01
CA ILE A 113 -12.88 5.47 1.12
C ILE A 113 -13.29 6.91 1.35
N ASP A 114 -13.20 7.40 2.58
CA ASP A 114 -13.57 8.76 2.97
C ASP A 114 -12.98 9.81 2.02
N THR A 115 -11.68 9.80 1.82
CA THR A 115 -10.98 10.73 0.92
C THR A 115 -11.40 10.62 -0.54
N LYS A 116 -12.00 9.50 -0.95
CA LYS A 116 -12.41 9.25 -2.35
C LYS A 116 -13.89 9.48 -2.60
N LEU A 117 -14.73 9.34 -1.58
CA LEU A 117 -16.15 9.61 -1.70
C LEU A 117 -16.50 11.09 -1.52
N GLU A 118 -15.73 11.84 -0.75
CA GLU A 118 -16.07 13.23 -0.41
C GLU A 118 -15.63 14.26 -1.46
N ASP A 119 -14.42 14.21 -2.00
CA ASP A 119 -13.85 15.36 -2.70
C ASP A 119 -13.72 15.28 -4.22
N ASN A 120 -13.67 14.11 -4.85
CA ASN A 120 -13.23 14.01 -6.25
C ASN A 120 -14.23 13.39 -7.24
N PHE A 121 -15.43 12.98 -6.82
CA PHE A 121 -16.39 12.40 -7.73
C PHE A 121 -17.67 13.22 -7.81
N ALA A 122 -18.19 13.41 -9.05
CA ALA A 122 -19.53 13.93 -9.27
C ALA A 122 -20.55 13.11 -8.46
N TYR A 123 -21.55 13.76 -7.89
CA TYR A 123 -22.63 13.17 -7.06
C TYR A 123 -23.15 11.82 -7.58
N PHE A 124 -23.35 11.69 -8.89
CA PHE A 124 -23.81 10.43 -9.50
C PHE A 124 -22.80 9.29 -9.42
N THR A 125 -21.51 9.58 -9.45
CA THR A 125 -20.44 8.56 -9.32
C THR A 125 -20.38 8.05 -7.89
N ARG A 126 -20.43 8.92 -6.89
CA ARG A 126 -20.52 8.56 -5.46
C ARG A 126 -21.71 7.66 -5.18
N LYS A 127 -22.90 8.03 -5.68
CA LYS A 127 -24.11 7.22 -5.54
C LYS A 127 -23.99 5.84 -6.18
N LYS A 128 -23.32 5.73 -7.33
CA LYS A 128 -23.08 4.44 -8.00
C LYS A 128 -22.11 3.57 -7.23
N ILE A 129 -21.01 4.13 -6.75
CA ILE A 129 -20.02 3.41 -5.93
C ILE A 129 -20.70 2.85 -4.68
N ARG A 130 -21.44 3.68 -3.93
CA ARG A 130 -22.19 3.24 -2.76
C ARG A 130 -23.16 2.09 -3.09
N LYS A 131 -23.95 2.25 -4.16
CA LYS A 131 -24.88 1.20 -4.62
C LYS A 131 -24.13 -0.11 -4.96
N SER A 132 -22.93 -0.02 -5.52
CA SER A 132 -22.10 -1.18 -5.83
C SER A 132 -21.65 -1.91 -4.55
N PHE A 133 -21.19 -1.16 -3.53
CA PHE A 133 -20.83 -1.73 -2.23
C PHE A 133 -22.01 -2.35 -1.50
N ASP A 134 -23.20 -1.75 -1.59
CA ASP A 134 -24.44 -2.33 -1.03
C ASP A 134 -24.83 -3.65 -1.72
N ALA A 135 -24.52 -3.78 -3.02
CA ALA A 135 -24.90 -4.94 -3.83
C ALA A 135 -23.91 -6.10 -3.77
N VAL A 136 -22.67 -5.88 -3.32
CA VAL A 136 -21.63 -6.93 -3.23
C VAL A 136 -21.94 -7.93 -2.12
N ASP A 137 -21.56 -9.22 -2.31
CA ASP A 137 -21.82 -10.25 -1.32
C ASP A 137 -20.85 -10.19 -0.14
N ARG A 138 -19.53 -9.96 -0.39
CA ARG A 138 -18.49 -9.87 0.65
C ARG A 138 -17.47 -8.79 0.33
N ILE A 139 -16.95 -8.20 1.38
CA ILE A 139 -15.93 -7.15 1.35
C ILE A 139 -14.75 -7.61 2.20
N ILE A 140 -13.57 -7.58 1.64
CA ILE A 140 -12.31 -7.77 2.34
C ILE A 140 -11.72 -6.37 2.54
N ALA A 141 -11.51 -5.99 3.80
CA ALA A 141 -10.83 -4.76 4.18
C ALA A 141 -9.37 -5.09 4.56
N ALA A 142 -8.42 -4.35 4.01
CA ALA A 142 -6.99 -4.62 4.25
C ALA A 142 -6.49 -4.21 5.65
N SER A 143 -7.34 -3.55 6.45
CA SER A 143 -7.11 -3.23 7.86
C SER A 143 -8.44 -3.08 8.61
N GLN A 144 -8.40 -3.11 9.94
CA GLN A 144 -9.57 -2.78 10.77
C GLN A 144 -9.99 -1.32 10.55
N PHE A 145 -9.01 -0.42 10.39
CA PHE A 145 -9.25 0.98 10.08
C PHE A 145 -10.10 1.14 8.80
N ILE A 146 -9.77 0.42 7.71
CA ILE A 146 -10.59 0.41 6.48
C ILE A 146 -11.97 -0.20 6.73
N ALA A 147 -12.06 -1.24 7.55
CA ALA A 147 -13.36 -1.82 7.90
C ALA A 147 -14.25 -0.83 8.64
N ASP A 148 -13.70 -0.09 9.60
CA ASP A 148 -14.43 0.93 10.38
C ASP A 148 -14.80 2.13 9.50
N ASP A 149 -13.94 2.54 8.57
CA ASP A 149 -14.24 3.55 7.55
C ASP A 149 -15.43 3.14 6.68
N LEU A 150 -15.46 1.91 6.17
CA LEU A 150 -16.58 1.36 5.43
C LEU A 150 -17.90 1.36 6.24
N ILE A 151 -17.82 0.93 7.51
CA ILE A 151 -18.97 0.91 8.42
C ILE A 151 -19.49 2.32 8.68
N SER A 152 -18.61 3.30 8.89
CA SER A 152 -18.98 4.71 9.10
C SER A 152 -19.75 5.29 7.90
N HIS A 153 -19.45 4.79 6.68
CA HIS A 153 -20.17 5.12 5.46
C HIS A 153 -21.46 4.29 5.24
N GLY A 154 -21.87 3.51 6.24
CA GLY A 154 -23.13 2.76 6.25
C GLY A 154 -23.10 1.42 5.52
N ILE A 155 -21.92 0.86 5.28
CA ILE A 155 -21.77 -0.51 4.75
C ILE A 155 -22.06 -1.52 5.87
N ASP A 156 -22.81 -2.58 5.55
CA ASP A 156 -23.16 -3.62 6.51
C ASP A 156 -21.91 -4.37 6.99
N LYS A 157 -21.61 -4.27 8.29
CA LYS A 157 -20.49 -4.93 8.95
C LYS A 157 -20.45 -6.46 8.73
N ASN A 158 -21.62 -7.10 8.55
CA ASN A 158 -21.69 -8.54 8.34
C ASN A 158 -21.14 -8.99 6.98
N LYS A 159 -20.97 -8.06 6.05
CA LYS A 159 -20.33 -8.31 4.76
C LYS A 159 -18.80 -8.14 4.80
N ILE A 160 -18.26 -7.49 5.84
CA ILE A 160 -16.86 -7.08 5.92
C ILE A 160 -16.06 -8.14 6.69
N THR A 161 -14.91 -8.49 6.14
CA THR A 161 -13.90 -9.32 6.82
C THR A 161 -12.54 -8.64 6.67
N VAL A 162 -11.80 -8.50 7.76
CA VAL A 162 -10.45 -7.94 7.73
C VAL A 162 -9.48 -9.04 7.33
N ILE A 163 -8.70 -8.79 6.27
CA ILE A 163 -7.57 -9.63 5.86
C ILE A 163 -6.42 -8.69 5.51
N TYR A 164 -5.38 -8.71 6.33
CA TYR A 164 -4.19 -7.90 6.11
C TYR A 164 -3.44 -8.32 4.86
N ASN A 165 -2.85 -7.35 4.18
CA ASN A 165 -1.92 -7.63 3.08
C ASN A 165 -0.61 -8.19 3.62
N GLY A 166 0.06 -9.01 2.80
CA GLY A 166 1.40 -9.47 3.08
C GLY A 166 2.49 -8.53 2.58
N ILE A 167 3.72 -8.81 2.96
CA ILE A 167 4.94 -8.25 2.37
C ILE A 167 5.77 -9.35 1.73
N ASP A 168 6.68 -8.98 0.84
CA ASP A 168 7.60 -9.93 0.20
C ASP A 168 8.84 -10.15 1.08
N HIS A 169 8.81 -11.19 1.90
CA HIS A 169 9.93 -11.57 2.79
C HIS A 169 11.17 -12.09 2.05
N LYS A 170 11.09 -12.33 0.73
CA LYS A 170 12.26 -12.66 -0.10
C LYS A 170 12.99 -11.39 -0.55
N LEU A 171 12.28 -10.29 -0.59
CA LEU A 171 12.82 -8.98 -0.95
C LEU A 171 13.21 -8.18 0.31
N PHE A 172 12.32 -8.12 1.30
CA PHE A 172 12.51 -7.38 2.55
C PHE A 172 12.95 -8.30 3.67
N TYR A 173 14.24 -8.29 3.97
CA TYR A 173 14.88 -9.08 5.03
C TYR A 173 16.12 -8.34 5.59
N PRO A 174 16.55 -8.62 6.81
CA PRO A 174 17.75 -7.98 7.37
C PRO A 174 19.00 -8.35 6.56
N PRO A 175 19.81 -7.38 6.12
CA PRO A 175 21.03 -7.68 5.39
C PRO A 175 22.07 -8.35 6.31
N ILE A 176 22.96 -9.14 5.72
CA ILE A 176 24.04 -9.84 6.44
C ILE A 176 25.18 -8.88 6.75
N ASP A 177 25.43 -7.90 5.89
CA ASP A 177 26.51 -6.90 6.02
C ASP A 177 26.01 -5.51 5.63
N THR A 178 26.26 -4.52 6.51
CA THR A 178 25.91 -3.11 6.33
C THR A 178 27.11 -2.19 6.51
N SER A 179 28.34 -2.71 6.38
CA SER A 179 29.58 -1.99 6.69
C SER A 179 29.93 -0.87 5.72
N ASP A 180 29.28 -0.80 4.57
CA ASP A 180 29.55 0.24 3.57
C ASP A 180 29.10 1.63 4.03
N ASP A 181 29.94 2.64 3.75
CA ASP A 181 29.63 4.06 4.03
C ASP A 181 28.52 4.63 3.13
N PHE A 182 28.17 3.91 2.06
CA PHE A 182 27.17 4.33 1.07
C PHE A 182 26.15 3.22 0.81
N ALA A 183 24.88 3.62 0.71
CA ALA A 183 23.82 2.82 0.11
C ALA A 183 23.86 3.02 -1.42
N ASP A 184 24.35 2.02 -2.16
CA ASP A 184 24.34 2.05 -3.64
C ASP A 184 22.97 1.66 -4.16
N ILE A 185 22.16 2.67 -4.50
CA ILE A 185 20.82 2.54 -5.06
C ILE A 185 20.77 3.32 -6.37
N LYS A 186 21.11 2.65 -7.45
CA LYS A 186 21.23 3.30 -8.76
C LYS A 186 20.00 4.16 -9.12
N PRO A 187 20.20 5.40 -9.61
CA PRO A 187 21.48 6.03 -9.98
C PRO A 187 22.22 6.73 -8.82
N PHE A 188 21.76 6.57 -7.57
CA PHE A 188 22.28 7.29 -6.41
C PHE A 188 23.23 6.42 -5.58
N ALA A 189 24.27 7.07 -5.02
CA ALA A 189 25.06 6.55 -3.90
C ALA A 189 24.75 7.43 -2.68
N ILE A 190 23.87 6.95 -1.81
CA ILE A 190 23.38 7.69 -0.65
C ILE A 190 24.36 7.47 0.51
N ARG A 191 24.98 8.54 0.99
CA ARG A 191 25.93 8.45 2.10
C ARG A 191 25.19 8.26 3.42
N LYS A 192 25.62 7.29 4.22
CA LYS A 192 25.16 7.05 5.60
C LYS A 192 25.77 8.07 6.57
N PRO A 193 25.18 8.31 7.74
CA PRO A 193 23.88 7.83 8.19
C PRO A 193 22.70 8.63 7.61
N TYR A 194 21.52 8.03 7.50
CA TYR A 194 20.33 8.72 7.00
C TYR A 194 19.01 8.15 7.54
N PHE A 195 17.97 9.01 7.61
CA PHE A 195 16.58 8.63 7.75
C PHE A 195 15.93 8.53 6.38
N THR A 196 14.94 7.65 6.24
CA THR A 196 14.20 7.51 4.98
C THR A 196 12.69 7.62 5.13
N TYR A 197 12.05 8.13 4.08
CA TYR A 197 10.61 8.13 3.90
C TYR A 197 10.26 7.82 2.45
N GLY A 198 9.56 6.71 2.21
CA GLY A 198 9.10 6.30 0.87
C GLY A 198 7.64 6.70 0.66
N SER A 199 7.37 7.73 -0.15
CA SER A 199 6.01 8.18 -0.44
C SER A 199 5.96 9.09 -1.66
N LYS A 200 4.92 8.92 -2.51
CA LYS A 200 4.65 9.84 -3.62
C LYS A 200 4.34 11.25 -3.11
N LEU A 201 4.83 12.27 -3.80
CA LEU A 201 4.60 13.69 -3.46
C LEU A 201 3.20 14.15 -3.92
N SER A 202 2.15 13.47 -3.43
CA SER A 202 0.78 13.61 -3.96
C SER A 202 -0.06 14.68 -3.28
N GLY A 203 0.19 14.98 -1.99
CA GLY A 203 -0.64 15.91 -1.22
C GLY A 203 -0.11 16.21 0.17
N PRO A 204 -0.71 17.18 0.86
CA PRO A 204 -0.30 17.61 2.20
C PRO A 204 -0.52 16.54 3.27
N GLU A 205 -1.41 15.57 3.05
CA GLU A 205 -1.66 14.44 3.95
C GLU A 205 -0.44 13.52 4.09
N LYS A 206 0.52 13.58 3.17
CA LYS A 206 1.79 12.82 3.25
C LYS A 206 2.82 13.49 4.15
N LYS A 207 2.59 14.74 4.58
CA LYS A 207 3.40 15.44 5.60
C LYS A 207 4.89 15.54 5.30
N HIS A 208 5.26 15.65 4.01
CA HIS A 208 6.66 15.82 3.60
C HIS A 208 7.28 17.10 4.13
N ILE A 209 6.52 18.20 4.15
CA ILE A 209 7.00 19.51 4.59
C ILE A 209 7.25 19.50 6.10
N GLU A 210 6.34 18.89 6.87
CA GLU A 210 6.47 18.72 8.32
C GLU A 210 7.70 17.86 8.65
N LEU A 211 7.94 16.78 7.88
CA LEU A 211 9.13 15.93 8.04
C LEU A 211 10.42 16.72 7.76
N ILE A 212 10.46 17.52 6.69
CA ILE A 212 11.62 18.39 6.37
C ILE A 212 11.91 19.38 7.50
N LYS A 213 10.86 20.00 8.06
CA LYS A 213 11.00 20.91 9.20
C LYS A 213 11.47 20.18 10.46
N ALA A 214 10.94 19.01 10.74
CA ALA A 214 11.34 18.16 11.87
C ALA A 214 12.79 17.70 11.75
N PHE A 215 13.22 17.31 10.54
CA PHE A 215 14.62 17.00 10.27
C PHE A 215 15.53 18.20 10.51
N SER A 216 15.13 19.39 10.08
CA SER A 216 15.89 20.62 10.34
C SER A 216 16.04 20.90 11.85
N LEU A 217 14.97 20.71 12.63
CA LEU A 217 14.99 20.84 14.08
C LEU A 217 15.87 19.75 14.74
N PHE A 218 15.79 18.50 14.29
CA PHE A 218 16.67 17.42 14.72
C PHE A 218 18.15 17.77 14.50
N LYS A 219 18.49 18.27 13.32
CA LYS A 219 19.86 18.70 12.98
C LYS A 219 20.33 19.86 13.86
N GLU A 220 19.46 20.82 14.12
CA GLU A 220 19.76 21.96 14.99
C GLU A 220 20.06 21.52 16.42
N LYS A 221 19.26 20.62 16.98
CA LYS A 221 19.39 20.10 18.33
C LYS A 221 20.62 19.20 18.52
N THR A 222 20.81 18.25 17.61
CA THR A 222 21.77 17.15 17.81
C THR A 222 23.14 17.37 17.16
N LYS A 223 23.20 18.14 16.08
CA LYS A 223 24.38 18.31 15.21
C LYS A 223 24.90 16.99 14.61
N LEU A 224 24.12 15.92 14.65
CA LEU A 224 24.49 14.62 14.10
C LEU A 224 24.58 14.66 12.55
N PRO A 225 25.42 13.81 11.92
CA PRO A 225 25.71 13.89 10.49
C PRO A 225 24.63 13.30 9.58
N HIS A 226 23.48 12.93 10.14
CA HIS A 226 22.39 12.29 9.41
C HIS A 226 21.85 13.13 8.25
N ARG A 227 21.37 12.43 7.23
CA ARG A 227 20.68 12.95 6.06
C ARG A 227 19.21 12.55 6.10
N LEU A 228 18.39 13.24 5.32
CA LEU A 228 17.00 12.86 5.07
C LEU A 228 16.85 12.47 3.60
N VAL A 229 16.37 11.25 3.35
CA VAL A 229 16.11 10.70 2.02
C VAL A 229 14.61 10.49 1.84
N ILE A 230 14.00 11.26 0.97
CA ILE A 230 12.59 11.14 0.60
C ILE A 230 12.54 10.57 -0.81
N SER A 231 11.93 9.39 -0.94
CA SER A 231 11.82 8.64 -2.19
C SER A 231 10.37 8.51 -2.63
N GLY A 232 10.08 8.92 -3.85
CA GLY A 232 8.73 8.83 -4.42
C GLY A 232 8.63 9.69 -5.67
N SER A 233 7.74 9.29 -6.59
CA SER A 233 7.50 10.07 -7.80
C SER A 233 6.84 11.41 -7.47
N ASP A 234 7.10 12.39 -8.32
CA ASP A 234 6.41 13.67 -8.29
C ASP A 234 4.90 13.50 -8.44
N GLY A 235 4.16 14.38 -7.81
CA GLY A 235 2.72 14.45 -7.80
C GLY A 235 2.24 15.90 -7.77
N GLU A 236 0.98 16.10 -7.42
CA GLU A 236 0.37 17.43 -7.42
C GLU A 236 0.96 18.38 -6.36
N TYR A 237 1.68 17.84 -5.38
CA TYR A 237 2.26 18.59 -4.25
C TYR A 237 3.80 18.65 -4.30
N SER A 238 4.40 18.28 -5.42
CA SER A 238 5.86 18.21 -5.55
C SER A 238 6.54 19.57 -5.48
N ASP A 239 5.97 20.60 -6.08
CA ASP A 239 6.58 21.95 -6.11
C ASP A 239 6.73 22.52 -4.69
N GLU A 240 5.73 22.33 -3.82
CA GLU A 240 5.76 22.75 -2.43
C GLU A 240 6.82 21.98 -1.63
N VAL A 241 6.94 20.67 -1.87
CA VAL A 241 7.94 19.83 -1.19
C VAL A 241 9.35 20.18 -1.65
N HIS A 242 9.58 20.34 -2.95
CA HIS A 242 10.87 20.78 -3.49
C HIS A 242 11.27 22.16 -2.93
N LYS A 243 10.33 23.11 -2.88
CA LYS A 243 10.54 24.41 -2.28
C LYS A 243 10.93 24.32 -0.81
N ALA A 244 10.21 23.53 -0.01
CA ALA A 244 10.49 23.35 1.41
C ALA A 244 11.88 22.72 1.65
N ALA A 245 12.28 21.77 0.83
CA ALA A 245 13.62 21.16 0.89
C ALA A 245 14.72 22.18 0.53
N PHE A 246 14.51 22.98 -0.51
CA PHE A 246 15.47 24.00 -0.94
C PHE A 246 15.62 25.14 0.07
N GLU A 247 14.54 25.57 0.70
CA GLU A 247 14.53 26.66 1.70
C GLU A 247 15.02 26.20 3.09
N SER A 248 15.21 24.91 3.31
CA SER A 248 15.71 24.38 4.58
C SER A 248 17.15 24.84 4.86
N PRO A 249 17.50 25.21 6.11
CA PRO A 249 18.90 25.46 6.51
C PRO A 249 19.84 24.26 6.27
N TYR A 250 19.27 23.07 6.10
CA TYR A 250 19.98 21.82 5.84
C TYR A 250 19.70 21.25 4.47
N ALA A 251 19.40 22.09 3.47
CA ALA A 251 19.05 21.68 2.11
C ALA A 251 20.07 20.72 1.47
N SER A 252 21.37 20.88 1.76
CA SER A 252 22.44 20.00 1.26
C SER A 252 22.40 18.57 1.84
N GLU A 253 21.59 18.34 2.86
CA GLU A 253 21.47 17.05 3.54
C GLU A 253 20.08 16.42 3.34
N ILE A 254 19.22 17.05 2.54
CA ILE A 254 17.88 16.57 2.17
C ILE A 254 17.88 16.13 0.71
N PHE A 255 17.57 14.88 0.46
CA PHE A 255 17.60 14.26 -0.86
C PHE A 255 16.20 13.85 -1.28
N LEU A 256 15.66 14.49 -2.33
CA LEU A 256 14.45 14.08 -3.03
C LEU A 256 14.89 13.25 -4.23
N THR A 257 14.76 11.92 -4.14
CA THR A 257 15.36 11.01 -5.13
C THR A 257 14.47 10.72 -6.32
N GLY A 258 13.20 11.13 -6.26
CA GLY A 258 12.21 10.72 -7.25
C GLY A 258 11.81 9.25 -7.11
N PHE A 259 11.31 8.68 -8.19
CA PHE A 259 10.83 7.30 -8.24
C PHE A 259 11.98 6.30 -8.15
N PHE A 260 11.85 5.34 -7.26
CA PHE A 260 12.63 4.11 -7.25
C PHE A 260 11.75 2.90 -7.60
N PRO A 261 12.29 1.90 -8.31
CA PRO A 261 11.66 0.58 -8.39
C PRO A 261 11.46 -0.01 -6.99
N HIS A 262 10.39 -0.78 -6.81
CA HIS A 262 10.03 -1.33 -5.50
C HIS A 262 11.18 -2.16 -4.86
N GLU A 263 11.95 -2.87 -5.69
CA GLU A 263 13.09 -3.67 -5.26
C GLU A 263 14.20 -2.83 -4.60
N SER A 264 14.32 -1.58 -4.99
CA SER A 264 15.32 -0.66 -4.43
C SER A 264 15.02 -0.25 -2.99
N PHE A 265 13.74 -0.32 -2.57
CA PHE A 265 13.35 0.04 -1.20
C PHE A 265 13.92 -0.91 -0.15
N ALA A 266 14.15 -2.18 -0.48
CA ALA A 266 14.77 -3.12 0.45
C ALA A 266 16.14 -2.61 0.92
N LYS A 267 16.99 -2.15 -0.03
CA LYS A 267 18.30 -1.59 0.30
C LYS A 267 18.19 -0.18 0.92
N LEU A 268 17.25 0.64 0.44
CA LEU A 268 17.02 1.97 1.01
C LEU A 268 16.63 1.90 2.48
N TYR A 269 15.78 0.95 2.86
CA TYR A 269 15.41 0.73 4.26
C TYR A 269 16.59 0.14 5.03
N SER A 270 17.13 -0.99 4.62
CA SER A 270 18.13 -1.73 5.38
C SER A 270 19.41 -0.94 5.68
N ASP A 271 19.77 0.02 4.86
CA ASP A 271 20.94 0.89 5.03
C ASP A 271 20.63 2.18 5.80
N SER A 272 19.36 2.42 6.17
CA SER A 272 18.96 3.61 6.94
C SER A 272 19.04 3.39 8.45
N ASP A 273 19.18 4.48 9.21
CA ASP A 273 19.13 4.43 10.67
C ASP A 273 17.70 4.46 11.23
N GLY A 274 16.72 4.83 10.40
CA GLY A 274 15.31 4.84 10.75
C GLY A 274 14.40 5.18 9.59
N CYS A 275 13.22 4.58 9.59
CA CYS A 275 12.12 4.96 8.71
C CYS A 275 11.18 5.88 9.47
N ILE A 276 10.99 7.10 8.96
CA ILE A 276 10.08 8.10 9.55
C ILE A 276 8.88 8.26 8.63
N PHE A 277 7.70 7.83 9.09
CA PHE A 277 6.51 7.75 8.25
C PHE A 277 5.37 8.66 8.76
N PRO A 278 5.33 9.95 8.37
CA PRO A 278 4.43 10.96 8.92
C PRO A 278 3.05 11.03 8.27
N SER A 279 2.74 10.17 7.29
CA SER A 279 1.46 10.22 6.57
C SER A 279 0.26 10.16 7.52
N THR A 280 -0.72 11.05 7.32
CA THR A 280 -1.99 11.08 8.09
C THR A 280 -3.13 10.34 7.39
N VAL A 281 -2.93 9.88 6.13
CA VAL A 281 -3.91 9.09 5.39
C VAL A 281 -3.22 7.84 4.85
N GLU A 282 -3.39 6.73 5.58
CA GLU A 282 -2.79 5.45 5.23
C GLU A 282 -3.75 4.30 5.59
N GLY A 283 -4.13 3.51 4.60
CA GLY A 283 -5.08 2.42 4.79
C GLY A 283 -4.44 1.05 5.09
N VAL A 284 -3.18 0.85 4.68
CA VAL A 284 -2.54 -0.48 4.69
C VAL A 284 -1.19 -0.49 5.41
N GLY A 285 -0.40 0.57 5.31
CA GLY A 285 0.88 0.71 6.00
C GLY A 285 1.98 -0.25 5.54
N LEU A 286 1.97 -0.72 4.29
CA LEU A 286 3.01 -1.64 3.80
C LEU A 286 4.44 -1.10 3.96
N PRO A 287 4.74 0.20 3.68
CA PRO A 287 6.10 0.70 3.79
C PRO A 287 6.71 0.57 5.19
N ILE A 288 5.91 0.72 6.27
CA ILE A 288 6.44 0.54 7.63
C ILE A 288 6.73 -0.94 7.94
N LEU A 289 5.92 -1.87 7.41
CA LEU A 289 6.17 -3.31 7.54
C LEU A 289 7.41 -3.74 6.73
N GLU A 290 7.60 -3.18 5.55
CA GLU A 290 8.78 -3.42 4.71
C GLU A 290 10.05 -2.94 5.42
N ALA A 291 10.03 -1.74 6.01
CA ALA A 291 11.13 -1.24 6.83
C ALA A 291 11.39 -2.14 8.05
N MET A 292 10.34 -2.53 8.79
CA MET A 292 10.46 -3.45 9.92
C MET A 292 11.08 -4.80 9.51
N ALA A 293 10.66 -5.35 8.35
CA ALA A 293 11.18 -6.62 7.85
C ALA A 293 12.67 -6.56 7.48
N THR A 294 13.20 -5.37 7.16
CA THR A 294 14.64 -5.16 6.91
C THR A 294 15.44 -4.88 8.19
N GLY A 295 14.80 -4.91 9.36
CA GLY A 295 15.47 -4.67 10.64
C GLY A 295 15.72 -3.19 10.94
N VAL A 296 14.92 -2.29 10.38
CA VAL A 296 15.04 -0.84 10.59
C VAL A 296 14.03 -0.37 11.63
N PRO A 297 14.44 0.45 12.61
CA PRO A 297 13.51 1.04 13.56
C PRO A 297 12.57 2.02 12.87
N VAL A 298 11.30 2.00 13.25
CA VAL A 298 10.24 2.81 12.65
C VAL A 298 9.70 3.82 13.65
N ALA A 299 9.54 5.07 13.20
CA ALA A 299 8.67 6.07 13.83
C ALA A 299 7.59 6.46 12.84
N CYS A 300 6.33 6.46 13.25
CA CYS A 300 5.23 6.76 12.34
C CYS A 300 4.12 7.57 13.02
N SER A 301 3.26 8.14 12.18
CA SER A 301 2.06 8.84 12.62
C SER A 301 1.18 7.95 13.51
N SER A 302 0.55 8.54 14.52
CA SER A 302 -0.51 7.92 15.32
C SER A 302 -1.86 7.86 14.60
N SER A 303 -1.91 8.15 13.29
CA SER A 303 -3.14 8.29 12.51
C SER A 303 -3.48 7.05 11.68
N CYS A 304 -4.75 6.88 11.38
CA CYS A 304 -5.29 5.87 10.45
C CYS A 304 -4.90 4.43 10.82
N ALA A 305 -4.51 3.62 9.83
CA ALA A 305 -4.15 2.23 10.04
C ALA A 305 -2.75 2.03 10.68
N LEU A 306 -1.91 3.06 10.77
CA LEU A 306 -0.52 2.91 11.19
C LEU A 306 -0.34 2.32 12.59
N PRO A 307 -1.10 2.76 13.63
CA PRO A 307 -1.01 2.16 14.96
C PRO A 307 -1.44 0.67 14.99
N GLU A 308 -2.48 0.33 14.23
CA GLU A 308 -2.94 -1.06 14.09
C GLU A 308 -1.88 -1.94 13.43
N ILE A 309 -1.25 -1.44 12.38
CA ILE A 309 -0.27 -2.17 11.59
C ILE A 309 1.06 -2.31 12.34
N ALA A 310 1.53 -1.25 12.97
CA ALA A 310 2.79 -1.26 13.69
C ALA A 310 2.71 -1.96 15.05
N GLY A 311 1.56 -1.89 15.75
CA GLY A 311 1.47 -2.37 17.13
C GLY A 311 2.53 -1.71 18.03
N ASP A 312 3.18 -2.48 18.89
CA ASP A 312 4.23 -2.01 19.79
C ASP A 312 5.62 -1.93 19.14
N SER A 313 5.69 -2.00 17.80
CA SER A 313 6.94 -2.11 17.05
C SER A 313 7.40 -0.78 16.44
N ALA A 314 6.74 0.33 16.76
CA ALA A 314 7.10 1.66 16.32
C ALA A 314 6.96 2.69 17.44
N ILE A 315 7.63 3.84 17.27
CA ILE A 315 7.34 5.04 18.06
C ILE A 315 6.28 5.83 17.31
N PHE A 316 5.27 6.32 18.04
CA PHE A 316 4.20 7.12 17.46
C PHE A 316 4.37 8.60 17.77
N PHE A 317 3.94 9.44 16.82
CA PHE A 317 3.93 10.89 16.97
C PHE A 317 2.68 11.50 16.30
N ASP A 318 2.34 12.71 16.73
CA ASP A 318 1.42 13.56 15.98
C ASP A 318 2.15 14.19 14.79
N SER A 319 1.66 13.96 13.58
CA SER A 319 2.29 14.45 12.34
C SER A 319 2.23 15.96 12.15
N ASP A 320 1.38 16.66 12.90
CA ASP A 320 1.31 18.12 12.94
C ASP A 320 2.29 18.72 13.97
N ASN A 321 2.86 17.87 14.84
CA ASN A 321 3.82 18.27 15.86
C ASN A 321 5.27 18.00 15.42
N ILE A 322 5.89 19.03 14.85
CA ILE A 322 7.27 18.97 14.34
C ILE A 322 8.27 18.58 15.45
N GLU A 323 8.04 19.01 16.69
CA GLU A 323 8.92 18.66 17.80
C GLU A 323 8.84 17.18 18.17
N GLU A 324 7.65 16.57 18.15
CA GLU A 324 7.50 15.15 18.40
C GLU A 324 8.22 14.31 17.33
N ILE A 325 8.05 14.68 16.04
CA ILE A 325 8.75 13.99 14.94
C ILE A 325 10.27 14.09 15.15
N ALA A 326 10.81 15.30 15.43
CA ALA A 326 12.23 15.51 15.65
C ALA A 326 12.75 14.73 16.88
N ASN A 327 11.99 14.68 17.96
CA ASN A 327 12.34 13.91 19.16
C ASN A 327 12.32 12.40 18.89
N CYS A 328 11.41 11.90 18.05
CA CYS A 328 11.41 10.50 17.63
C CYS A 328 12.66 10.17 16.79
N MET A 329 13.06 11.05 15.88
CA MET A 329 14.31 10.90 15.12
C MET A 329 15.54 10.84 16.06
N GLU A 330 15.61 11.75 17.04
CA GLU A 330 16.69 11.77 18.03
C GLU A 330 16.72 10.48 18.86
N ARG A 331 15.59 10.05 19.39
CA ARG A 331 15.48 8.83 20.21
C ARG A 331 15.92 7.57 19.47
N ILE A 332 15.56 7.43 18.19
CA ILE A 332 15.95 6.27 17.38
C ILE A 332 17.49 6.16 17.27
N VAL A 333 18.22 7.27 17.21
CA VAL A 333 19.67 7.26 16.98
C VAL A 333 20.49 7.38 18.25
N VAL A 334 19.92 7.91 19.33
CA VAL A 334 20.67 8.13 20.60
C VAL A 334 20.37 7.03 21.63
N ASP A 335 19.16 6.47 21.65
CA ASP A 335 18.76 5.43 22.59
C ASP A 335 18.93 4.03 21.97
N GLU A 336 20.11 3.46 22.14
CA GLU A 336 20.44 2.11 21.66
C GLU A 336 19.50 1.03 22.19
N GLY A 337 19.03 1.15 23.45
CA GLY A 337 18.10 0.19 24.05
C GLY A 337 16.74 0.22 23.35
N LEU A 338 16.21 1.41 23.09
CA LEU A 338 14.99 1.60 22.34
C LEU A 338 15.15 1.12 20.89
N LYS A 339 16.22 1.51 20.21
CA LYS A 339 16.53 1.09 18.84
C LYS A 339 16.49 -0.43 18.71
N ASN A 340 17.20 -1.14 19.56
CA ASN A 340 17.27 -2.59 19.54
C ASN A 340 15.90 -3.24 19.84
N THR A 341 15.10 -2.65 20.73
CA THR A 341 13.74 -3.11 21.03
C THR A 341 12.83 -2.96 19.82
N LEU A 342 12.86 -1.79 19.15
CA LEU A 342 12.06 -1.53 17.97
C LEU A 342 12.43 -2.47 16.81
N ILE A 343 13.72 -2.72 16.60
CA ILE A 343 14.20 -3.66 15.58
C ILE A 343 13.67 -5.08 15.87
N ALA A 344 13.86 -5.57 17.10
CA ALA A 344 13.43 -6.92 17.46
C ALA A 344 11.90 -7.09 17.33
N ASN A 345 11.13 -6.14 17.86
CA ASN A 345 9.68 -6.17 17.76
C ASN A 345 9.21 -6.02 16.30
N GLY A 346 9.84 -5.15 15.52
CA GLY A 346 9.52 -4.92 14.11
C GLY A 346 9.72 -6.18 13.26
N LEU A 347 10.84 -6.87 13.43
CA LEU A 347 11.11 -8.13 12.74
C LEU A 347 10.06 -9.20 13.08
N GLU A 348 9.66 -9.32 14.34
CA GLU A 348 8.64 -10.28 14.75
C GLU A 348 7.25 -9.86 14.21
N ARG A 349 6.93 -8.58 14.28
CA ARG A 349 5.66 -8.03 13.76
C ARG A 349 5.50 -8.31 12.26
N ALA A 350 6.55 -8.04 11.47
CA ALA A 350 6.55 -8.21 10.03
C ALA A 350 6.25 -9.65 9.60
N LYS A 351 6.69 -10.68 10.36
CA LYS A 351 6.43 -12.11 10.07
C LYS A 351 4.93 -12.44 10.01
N SER A 352 4.10 -11.70 10.73
CA SER A 352 2.65 -11.91 10.76
C SER A 352 1.97 -11.53 9.44
N PHE A 353 2.62 -10.75 8.59
CA PHE A 353 2.09 -10.22 7.34
C PHE A 353 2.73 -10.95 6.15
N ASN A 354 2.08 -12.00 5.68
CA ASN A 354 2.56 -12.74 4.51
C ASN A 354 1.47 -12.99 3.48
N TRP A 355 1.85 -12.94 2.22
CA TRP A 355 0.94 -13.06 1.09
C TRP A 355 0.26 -14.43 0.98
N GLU A 356 0.90 -15.50 1.41
CA GLU A 356 0.32 -16.84 1.37
C GLU A 356 -0.93 -16.90 2.23
N ASN A 357 -0.89 -16.32 3.44
CA ASN A 357 -2.04 -16.22 4.32
C ASN A 357 -3.14 -15.32 3.75
N THR A 358 -2.77 -14.16 3.19
CA THR A 358 -3.71 -13.22 2.54
C THR A 358 -4.48 -13.92 1.42
N VAL A 359 -3.76 -14.60 0.53
CA VAL A 359 -4.36 -15.33 -0.60
C VAL A 359 -5.26 -16.46 -0.10
N ARG A 360 -4.76 -17.30 0.81
CA ARG A 360 -5.52 -18.44 1.35
C ARG A 360 -6.82 -17.98 2.01
N GLN A 361 -6.77 -16.99 2.90
CA GLN A 361 -7.96 -16.45 3.57
C GLN A 361 -8.96 -15.84 2.58
N THR A 362 -8.48 -15.15 1.54
CA THR A 362 -9.33 -14.59 0.47
C THR A 362 -10.04 -15.71 -0.30
N ILE A 363 -9.32 -16.74 -0.72
CA ILE A 363 -9.91 -17.89 -1.42
C ILE A 363 -10.91 -18.66 -0.52
N ASP A 364 -10.62 -18.78 0.78
CA ASP A 364 -11.53 -19.42 1.73
C ASP A 364 -12.85 -18.66 1.90
N ILE A 365 -12.83 -17.32 1.87
CA ILE A 365 -14.06 -16.50 1.84
C ILE A 365 -14.87 -16.80 0.56
N VAL A 366 -14.20 -16.84 -0.60
CA VAL A 366 -14.86 -17.15 -1.87
C VAL A 366 -15.49 -18.55 -1.84
N LYS A 367 -14.75 -19.55 -1.33
CA LYS A 367 -15.27 -20.94 -1.18
C LYS A 367 -16.51 -20.99 -0.30
N LYS A 368 -16.47 -20.35 0.87
CA LYS A 368 -17.62 -20.28 1.80
C LYS A 368 -18.83 -19.60 1.14
N LEU A 369 -18.57 -18.55 0.35
CA LEU A 369 -19.65 -17.82 -0.33
C LEU A 369 -20.32 -18.63 -1.45
N VAL A 370 -19.56 -19.47 -2.17
CA VAL A 370 -20.08 -20.28 -3.27
C VAL A 370 -20.79 -21.55 -2.75
N ASN A 371 -20.31 -22.15 -1.66
CA ASN A 371 -20.82 -23.43 -1.14
C ASN A 371 -21.92 -23.27 -0.07
N GLY A 372 -22.13 -22.05 0.46
CA GLY A 372 -23.20 -21.71 1.41
C GLY A 372 -24.34 -20.94 0.74
#